data_ae285c11489e88e1f055e9597a2d6d1c
#
_entry.id   ae285c11489e88e1f055e9597a2d6d1c
#
_cell.length_a   1.000
_cell.length_b   1.000
_cell.length_c   1.000
_cell.angle_alpha   90.00
_cell.angle_beta   90.00
_cell.angle_gamma   90.00
#
_symmetry.space_group_name_H-M   'P 1'
#
loop_
_entity.id
_entity.type
_entity.pdbx_description
1 polymer ?
#
loop_
_entity_poly.entity_id
_entity_poly.type
_entity_poly.pdbx_seq_one_letter_code
_entity_poly.pdbx_strand_id
1 'polypeptide(L)'
;EPLVRPDILDIARHAVKLGFIVVFGTNGMLINDRMAKTLVEIGVMGVGISVDSLNPDKHDHFRGVPGAFASALAGIEACKRNGLQFQVHFSAQPMNYQELPAVVEWAHTLGARVLNVFFMVCTGRGEELTDITPEQYEEVLGYLVECQDQYKDMLVRARCAPHFKRLAYEKDPNSPLTKATGYMGGGCLAGTNYARVTPNGELTPCPYMPLSAGNVRETSFADLWERSDVFNSFRYPQLKGKCGDCEYTDICGGCRARPYVDHGDWLDEDQWCLYTPKGGEKIKVAFNTPEESEVAWDEASELRLSRIPYFLRAMVKKGVERHARENGITLVTIELMEELRKKRFGNDAPVFNFDMRGKD
;
A
#
# COMPACT_ATOMS: atom_id res chain seq x y z
N GLU A 1 14.38 11.02 -5.00
CA GLU A 1 13.99 11.78 -3.80
C GLU A 1 12.98 12.87 -4.18
N PRO A 2 11.70 12.78 -3.75
CA PRO A 2 10.68 13.74 -4.15
C PRO A 2 10.93 15.15 -3.59
N LEU A 3 11.53 15.25 -2.40
CA LEU A 3 11.73 16.54 -1.72
C LEU A 3 12.80 17.43 -2.35
N VAL A 4 13.53 16.96 -3.37
CA VAL A 4 14.42 17.83 -4.17
C VAL A 4 13.67 18.58 -5.27
N ARG A 5 12.43 18.18 -5.57
CA ARG A 5 11.62 18.84 -6.59
C ARG A 5 11.12 20.20 -6.08
N PRO A 6 11.38 21.31 -6.78
CA PRO A 6 11.09 22.66 -6.26
C PRO A 6 9.61 22.92 -5.96
N ASP A 7 8.69 22.38 -6.77
CA ASP A 7 7.24 22.59 -6.67
C ASP A 7 6.50 21.45 -5.93
N ILE A 8 7.21 20.54 -5.26
CA ILE A 8 6.62 19.35 -4.64
C ILE A 8 5.60 19.70 -3.56
N LEU A 9 5.85 20.77 -2.80
CA LEU A 9 4.92 21.22 -1.75
C LEU A 9 3.63 21.81 -2.33
N ASP A 10 3.71 22.46 -3.49
CA ASP A 10 2.53 23.00 -4.19
C ASP A 10 1.70 21.86 -4.78
N ILE A 11 2.36 20.85 -5.36
CA ILE A 11 1.69 19.63 -5.84
C ILE A 11 0.98 18.92 -4.67
N ALA A 12 1.66 18.76 -3.53
CA ALA A 12 1.08 18.12 -2.34
C ALA A 12 -0.14 18.90 -1.82
N ARG A 13 -0.03 20.22 -1.74
CA ARG A 13 -1.12 21.11 -1.31
C ARG A 13 -2.32 21.00 -2.24
N HIS A 14 -2.06 20.98 -3.55
CA HIS A 14 -3.12 20.81 -4.54
C HIS A 14 -3.79 19.44 -4.41
N ALA A 15 -3.02 18.36 -4.28
CA ALA A 15 -3.55 17.01 -4.11
C ALA A 15 -4.41 16.87 -2.84
N VAL A 16 -3.92 17.40 -1.69
CA VAL A 16 -4.69 17.42 -0.44
C VAL A 16 -5.99 18.22 -0.59
N LYS A 17 -5.94 19.38 -1.27
CA LYS A 17 -7.15 20.21 -1.54
C LYS A 17 -8.18 19.45 -2.39
N LEU A 18 -7.73 18.58 -3.28
CA LEU A 18 -8.60 17.69 -4.08
C LEU A 18 -9.11 16.48 -3.29
N GLY A 19 -8.70 16.31 -2.03
CA GLY A 19 -9.14 15.22 -1.17
C GLY A 19 -8.28 13.94 -1.27
N PHE A 20 -7.12 13.99 -1.92
CA PHE A 20 -6.21 12.86 -1.93
C PHE A 20 -5.53 12.67 -0.57
N ILE A 21 -5.34 11.43 -0.19
CA ILE A 21 -4.44 11.06 0.89
C ILE A 21 -3.01 11.09 0.34
N VAL A 22 -2.22 12.07 0.78
CA VAL A 22 -0.86 12.27 0.30
C VAL A 22 0.13 11.66 1.28
N VAL A 23 1.02 10.82 0.76
CA VAL A 23 2.15 10.22 1.51
C VAL A 23 3.40 10.33 0.64
N PHE A 24 4.54 10.70 1.23
CA PHE A 24 5.82 10.72 0.52
C PHE A 24 6.65 9.48 0.85
N GLY A 25 7.20 8.83 -0.19
CA GLY A 25 8.34 7.93 -0.02
C GLY A 25 9.64 8.72 -0.15
N THR A 26 10.53 8.66 0.83
CA THR A 26 11.73 9.50 0.90
C THR A 26 12.89 8.75 1.52
N ASN A 27 14.11 9.19 1.24
CA ASN A 27 15.32 8.76 1.96
C ASN A 27 15.47 9.43 3.34
N GLY A 28 14.60 10.40 3.68
CA GLY A 28 14.61 11.09 4.97
C GLY A 28 15.61 12.24 5.11
N MET A 29 16.58 12.35 4.22
CA MET A 29 17.72 13.29 4.34
C MET A 29 17.31 14.76 4.34
N LEU A 30 16.20 15.10 3.70
CA LEU A 30 15.70 16.48 3.60
C LEU A 30 14.60 16.79 4.61
N ILE A 31 14.25 15.84 5.48
CA ILE A 31 13.26 16.05 6.53
C ILE A 31 13.95 16.63 7.76
N ASN A 32 13.75 17.90 7.98
CA ASN A 32 14.08 18.63 9.21
C ASN A 32 12.79 19.18 9.85
N ASP A 33 12.91 19.83 11.00
CA ASP A 33 11.73 20.33 11.73
C ASP A 33 10.87 21.29 10.88
N ARG A 34 11.49 22.14 10.06
CA ARG A 34 10.77 23.05 9.15
C ARG A 34 9.98 22.27 8.11
N MET A 35 10.62 21.26 7.46
CA MET A 35 9.95 20.45 6.44
C MET A 35 8.83 19.62 7.05
N ALA A 36 9.08 18.95 8.18
CA ALA A 36 8.09 18.13 8.88
C ALA A 36 6.86 18.97 9.26
N LYS A 37 7.07 20.16 9.84
CA LYS A 37 5.99 21.10 10.17
C LYS A 37 5.21 21.55 8.93
N THR A 38 5.90 21.89 7.85
CA THR A 38 5.26 22.30 6.58
C THR A 38 4.41 21.16 6.00
N LEU A 39 4.87 19.91 6.03
CA LEU A 39 4.10 18.77 5.54
C LEU A 39 2.83 18.53 6.38
N VAL A 40 2.90 18.70 7.70
CA VAL A 40 1.73 18.64 8.59
C VAL A 40 0.74 19.77 8.27
N GLU A 41 1.21 21.01 8.12
CA GLU A 41 0.38 22.18 7.77
C GLU A 41 -0.33 22.02 6.42
N ILE A 42 0.30 21.37 5.44
CA ILE A 42 -0.31 21.05 4.15
C ILE A 42 -1.41 19.98 4.29
N GLY A 43 -1.34 19.13 5.31
CA GLY A 43 -2.24 17.98 5.49
C GLY A 43 -1.70 16.69 4.86
N VAL A 44 -0.40 16.58 4.66
CA VAL A 44 0.26 15.32 4.27
C VAL A 44 0.06 14.32 5.39
N MET A 45 -0.47 13.12 5.06
CA MET A 45 -0.79 12.11 6.07
C MET A 45 0.46 11.56 6.75
N GLY A 46 1.57 11.44 6.02
CA GLY A 46 2.81 10.92 6.56
C GLY A 46 3.88 10.71 5.51
N VAL A 47 5.01 10.21 5.96
CA VAL A 47 6.17 9.91 5.12
C VAL A 47 6.65 8.47 5.33
N GLY A 48 7.12 7.82 4.27
CA GLY A 48 7.80 6.53 4.35
C GLY A 48 9.30 6.76 4.22
N ILE A 49 10.05 6.52 5.30
CA ILE A 49 11.48 6.74 5.35
C ILE A 49 12.21 5.41 5.15
N SER A 50 13.15 5.40 4.22
CA SER A 50 13.92 4.20 3.90
C SER A 50 15.02 3.95 4.92
N VAL A 51 14.99 2.76 5.54
CA VAL A 51 16.06 2.26 6.43
C VAL A 51 16.24 0.77 6.13
N ASP A 52 17.37 0.39 5.52
CA ASP A 52 17.60 -0.98 5.05
C ASP A 52 18.53 -1.80 5.93
N SER A 53 19.12 -1.21 6.95
CA SER A 53 19.91 -1.89 7.97
C SER A 53 19.98 -1.03 9.23
N LEU A 54 20.09 -1.67 10.38
CA LEU A 54 20.41 -0.99 11.64
C LEU A 54 21.93 -0.77 11.81
N ASN A 55 22.73 -1.36 10.94
CA ASN A 55 24.15 -1.06 10.82
C ASN A 55 24.36 0.13 9.87
N PRO A 56 24.90 1.27 10.34
CA PRO A 56 25.09 2.47 9.52
C PRO A 56 25.90 2.22 8.27
N ASP A 57 26.99 1.46 8.36
CA ASP A 57 27.90 1.23 7.23
C ASP A 57 27.20 0.40 6.14
N LYS A 58 26.42 -0.61 6.51
CA LYS A 58 25.63 -1.38 5.56
C LYS A 58 24.56 -0.53 4.87
N HIS A 59 23.82 0.27 5.66
CA HIS A 59 22.79 1.16 5.11
C HIS A 59 23.39 2.18 4.15
N ASP A 60 24.45 2.87 4.56
CA ASP A 60 25.13 3.88 3.77
C ASP A 60 25.72 3.31 2.48
N HIS A 61 26.35 2.13 2.58
CA HIS A 61 26.85 1.40 1.41
C HIS A 61 25.75 1.10 0.42
N PHE A 62 24.63 0.54 0.87
CA PHE A 62 23.49 0.20 0.00
C PHE A 62 22.86 1.46 -0.64
N ARG A 63 22.73 2.53 0.11
CA ARG A 63 22.21 3.81 -0.40
C ARG A 63 23.23 4.58 -1.26
N GLY A 64 24.51 4.21 -1.20
CA GLY A 64 25.59 4.87 -1.92
C GLY A 64 25.88 6.28 -1.42
N VAL A 65 25.52 6.60 -0.17
CA VAL A 65 25.68 7.93 0.42
C VAL A 65 26.17 7.81 1.86
N PRO A 66 27.40 8.21 2.15
CA PRO A 66 27.89 8.27 3.53
C PRO A 66 27.03 9.16 4.42
N GLY A 67 26.66 8.69 5.62
CA GLY A 67 25.81 9.41 6.55
C GLY A 67 24.31 9.34 6.24
N ALA A 68 23.88 8.54 5.26
CA ALA A 68 22.47 8.34 4.92
C ALA A 68 21.66 7.81 6.11
N PHE A 69 22.22 6.85 6.86
CA PHE A 69 21.58 6.30 8.07
C PHE A 69 21.33 7.38 9.12
N ALA A 70 22.36 8.13 9.48
CA ALA A 70 22.24 9.20 10.47
C ALA A 70 21.23 10.27 10.03
N SER A 71 21.22 10.62 8.74
CA SER A 71 20.27 11.56 8.17
C SER A 71 18.82 11.04 8.21
N ALA A 72 18.61 9.75 7.88
CA ALA A 72 17.29 9.12 7.98
C ALA A 72 16.75 9.13 9.42
N LEU A 73 17.61 8.82 10.40
CA LEU A 73 17.25 8.91 11.83
C LEU A 73 16.90 10.33 12.25
N ALA A 74 17.69 11.32 11.84
CA ALA A 74 17.40 12.73 12.12
C ALA A 74 16.04 13.15 11.53
N GLY A 75 15.71 12.66 10.32
CA GLY A 75 14.41 12.84 9.68
C GLY A 75 13.25 12.21 10.46
N ILE A 76 13.43 10.99 10.97
CA ILE A 76 12.44 10.32 11.82
C ILE A 76 12.19 11.14 13.10
N GLU A 77 13.26 11.59 13.77
CA GLU A 77 13.14 12.40 14.98
C GLU A 77 12.47 13.76 14.72
N ALA A 78 12.72 14.37 13.55
CA ALA A 78 12.00 15.59 13.14
C ALA A 78 10.50 15.32 12.93
N CYS A 79 10.14 14.18 12.33
CA CYS A 79 8.73 13.76 12.20
C CYS A 79 8.07 13.64 13.58
N LYS A 80 8.70 12.95 14.52
CA LYS A 80 8.19 12.75 15.88
C LYS A 80 7.97 14.07 16.62
N ARG A 81 8.96 14.97 16.60
CA ARG A 81 8.85 16.28 17.27
C ARG A 81 7.72 17.14 16.72
N ASN A 82 7.40 17.01 15.42
CA ASN A 82 6.40 17.82 14.74
C ASN A 82 5.06 17.12 14.50
N GLY A 83 4.86 15.90 15.02
CA GLY A 83 3.62 15.15 14.88
C GLY A 83 3.34 14.63 13.47
N LEU A 84 4.34 14.61 12.57
CA LEU A 84 4.23 14.01 11.24
C LEU A 84 4.31 12.48 11.37
N GLN A 85 3.27 11.80 10.90
CA GLN A 85 3.27 10.33 10.92
C GLN A 85 4.34 9.78 9.99
N PHE A 86 5.01 8.72 10.42
CA PHE A 86 6.03 8.08 9.58
C PHE A 86 5.88 6.57 9.51
N GLN A 87 6.42 6.03 8.45
CA GLN A 87 6.55 4.61 8.17
C GLN A 87 8.02 4.30 7.92
N VAL A 88 8.45 3.09 8.25
CA VAL A 88 9.76 2.59 7.87
C VAL A 88 9.62 1.73 6.62
N HIS A 89 10.50 1.96 5.64
CA HIS A 89 10.61 1.19 4.41
C HIS A 89 11.92 0.41 4.44
N PHE A 90 11.83 -0.91 4.44
CA PHE A 90 12.96 -1.83 4.46
C PHE A 90 12.96 -2.66 3.19
N SER A 91 14.06 -2.68 2.45
CA SER A 91 14.21 -3.53 1.26
C SER A 91 15.01 -4.78 1.64
N ALA A 92 14.32 -5.92 1.66
CA ALA A 92 14.92 -7.21 2.01
C ALA A 92 15.92 -7.65 0.92
N GLN A 93 17.14 -7.98 1.33
CA GLN A 93 18.26 -8.38 0.49
C GLN A 93 19.12 -9.43 1.20
N PRO A 94 20.03 -10.14 0.48
CA PRO A 94 20.91 -11.12 1.10
C PRO A 94 21.74 -10.58 2.27
N MET A 95 22.11 -9.31 2.20
CA MET A 95 22.97 -8.68 3.22
C MET A 95 22.24 -8.30 4.51
N ASN A 96 20.89 -8.22 4.49
CA ASN A 96 20.13 -7.62 5.59
C ASN A 96 18.86 -8.37 6.01
N TYR A 97 18.36 -9.36 5.26
CA TYR A 97 17.07 -9.99 5.58
C TYR A 97 17.04 -10.60 6.98
N GLN A 98 18.18 -11.07 7.48
CA GLN A 98 18.33 -11.59 8.84
C GLN A 98 18.24 -10.53 9.94
N GLU A 99 18.38 -9.24 9.59
CA GLU A 99 18.20 -8.12 10.53
C GLU A 99 16.71 -7.81 10.77
N LEU A 100 15.81 -8.39 9.97
CA LEU A 100 14.39 -8.04 9.98
C LEU A 100 13.74 -8.12 11.36
N PRO A 101 13.98 -9.13 12.23
CA PRO A 101 13.42 -9.14 13.57
C PRO A 101 13.82 -7.92 14.41
N ALA A 102 15.09 -7.52 14.35
CA ALA A 102 15.58 -6.34 15.04
C ALA A 102 15.01 -5.04 14.45
N VAL A 103 14.84 -5.00 13.11
CA VAL A 103 14.23 -3.84 12.43
C VAL A 103 12.75 -3.69 12.79
N VAL A 104 12.01 -4.78 12.93
CA VAL A 104 10.59 -4.76 13.34
C VAL A 104 10.48 -4.18 14.77
N GLU A 105 11.25 -4.70 15.71
CA GLU A 105 11.26 -4.21 17.09
C GLU A 105 11.70 -2.74 17.18
N TRP A 106 12.74 -2.38 16.45
CA TRP A 106 13.24 -1.01 16.39
C TRP A 106 12.19 -0.05 15.81
N ALA A 107 11.55 -0.38 14.68
CA ALA A 107 10.52 0.44 14.06
C ALA A 107 9.33 0.65 15.01
N HIS A 108 8.91 -0.40 15.71
CA HIS A 108 7.86 -0.35 16.72
C HIS A 108 8.25 0.57 17.89
N THR A 109 9.44 0.40 18.45
CA THR A 109 9.96 1.24 19.55
C THR A 109 10.04 2.73 19.18
N LEU A 110 10.35 3.03 17.91
CA LEU A 110 10.34 4.41 17.41
C LEU A 110 8.94 5.00 17.26
N GLY A 111 7.89 4.17 17.27
CA GLY A 111 6.52 4.58 17.05
C GLY A 111 6.14 4.69 15.58
N ALA A 112 6.78 3.93 14.69
CA ALA A 112 6.39 3.84 13.29
C ALA A 112 4.95 3.31 13.17
N ARG A 113 4.14 3.92 12.32
CA ARG A 113 2.76 3.45 12.08
C ARG A 113 2.71 2.23 11.20
N VAL A 114 3.69 2.08 10.32
CA VAL A 114 3.80 0.97 9.37
C VAL A 114 5.27 0.63 9.17
N LEU A 115 5.57 -0.65 9.14
CA LEU A 115 6.79 -1.18 8.52
C LEU A 115 6.42 -1.82 7.19
N ASN A 116 6.94 -1.30 6.09
CA ASN A 116 6.82 -1.90 4.78
C ASN A 116 8.11 -2.64 4.43
N VAL A 117 8.04 -3.94 4.27
CA VAL A 117 9.14 -4.78 3.80
C VAL A 117 8.96 -4.99 2.30
N PHE A 118 9.86 -4.42 1.53
CA PHE A 118 9.88 -4.53 0.06
C PHE A 118 10.75 -5.69 -0.35
N PHE A 119 10.24 -6.48 -1.27
CA PHE A 119 11.00 -7.50 -1.97
C PHE A 119 11.36 -6.97 -3.35
N MET A 120 12.62 -7.08 -3.70
CA MET A 120 13.12 -6.51 -4.93
C MET A 120 12.49 -7.20 -6.16
N VAL A 121 12.34 -6.39 -7.20
CA VAL A 121 12.17 -6.85 -8.56
C VAL A 121 13.34 -6.23 -9.30
N CYS A 122 14.29 -7.05 -9.76
CA CYS A 122 15.56 -6.61 -10.29
C CYS A 122 15.39 -5.88 -11.62
N THR A 123 15.22 -4.58 -11.56
CA THR A 123 15.04 -3.69 -12.72
C THR A 123 15.89 -2.44 -12.58
N GLY A 124 16.27 -1.84 -13.71
CA GLY A 124 17.07 -0.62 -13.75
C GLY A 124 18.39 -0.79 -12.99
N ARG A 125 18.69 0.09 -12.05
CA ARG A 125 19.93 -0.01 -11.23
C ARG A 125 19.96 -1.24 -10.31
N GLY A 126 18.84 -1.92 -10.13
CA GLY A 126 18.75 -3.14 -9.35
C GLY A 126 19.04 -4.42 -10.13
N GLU A 127 19.24 -4.36 -11.45
CA GLU A 127 19.49 -5.54 -12.29
C GLU A 127 20.79 -6.30 -11.92
N GLU A 128 21.77 -5.57 -11.40
CA GLU A 128 23.05 -6.13 -10.97
C GLU A 128 23.05 -6.61 -9.51
N LEU A 129 21.96 -6.36 -8.77
CA LEU A 129 21.86 -6.75 -7.37
C LEU A 129 21.41 -8.20 -7.28
N THR A 130 22.10 -8.97 -6.44
CA THR A 130 21.68 -10.33 -6.09
C THR A 130 20.47 -10.27 -5.17
N ASP A 131 19.41 -10.96 -5.55
CA ASP A 131 18.20 -11.04 -4.75
C ASP A 131 18.29 -12.16 -3.71
N ILE A 132 17.39 -12.13 -2.71
CA ILE A 132 17.24 -13.25 -1.77
C ILE A 132 16.73 -14.48 -2.51
N THR A 133 17.01 -15.68 -1.98
CA THR A 133 16.50 -16.92 -2.59
C THR A 133 14.99 -17.08 -2.34
N PRO A 134 14.30 -17.92 -3.12
CA PRO A 134 12.90 -18.26 -2.85
C PRO A 134 12.65 -18.82 -1.44
N GLU A 135 13.61 -19.56 -0.88
CA GLU A 135 13.54 -20.10 0.49
C GLU A 135 13.62 -18.97 1.53
N GLN A 136 14.58 -18.05 1.37
CA GLN A 136 14.73 -16.86 2.22
C GLN A 136 13.50 -15.96 2.10
N TYR A 137 12.95 -15.83 0.90
CA TYR A 137 11.71 -15.08 0.67
C TYR A 137 10.53 -15.67 1.44
N GLU A 138 10.34 -16.99 1.36
CA GLU A 138 9.28 -17.72 2.07
C GLU A 138 9.45 -17.61 3.60
N GLU A 139 10.69 -17.75 4.10
CA GLU A 139 11.04 -17.58 5.52
C GLU A 139 10.66 -16.19 6.02
N VAL A 140 11.07 -15.14 5.29
CA VAL A 140 10.75 -13.76 5.64
C VAL A 140 9.25 -13.52 5.66
N LEU A 141 8.51 -14.03 4.66
CA LEU A 141 7.07 -13.88 4.61
C LEU A 141 6.36 -14.58 5.78
N GLY A 142 6.79 -15.78 6.15
CA GLY A 142 6.30 -16.50 7.32
C GLY A 142 6.47 -15.69 8.59
N TYR A 143 7.68 -15.16 8.80
CA TYR A 143 7.96 -14.27 9.94
C TYR A 143 7.04 -13.03 9.96
N LEU A 144 6.82 -12.37 8.80
CA LEU A 144 5.96 -11.19 8.73
C LEU A 144 4.48 -11.50 9.04
N VAL A 145 3.99 -12.69 8.68
CA VAL A 145 2.63 -13.14 9.03
C VAL A 145 2.51 -13.33 10.54
N GLU A 146 3.55 -13.81 11.21
CA GLU A 146 3.58 -13.99 12.67
C GLU A 146 3.68 -12.66 13.40
N CYS A 147 4.52 -11.75 12.92
CA CYS A 147 4.73 -10.42 13.51
C CYS A 147 3.44 -9.62 13.66
N GLN A 148 2.49 -9.73 12.75
CA GLN A 148 1.27 -8.93 12.79
C GLN A 148 0.40 -9.25 14.01
N ASP A 149 0.47 -10.44 14.55
CA ASP A 149 -0.22 -10.81 15.79
C ASP A 149 0.44 -10.22 17.02
N GLN A 150 1.76 -10.04 16.97
CA GLN A 150 2.57 -9.50 18.06
C GLN A 150 2.51 -7.97 18.14
N TYR A 151 2.58 -7.28 16.98
CA TYR A 151 2.63 -5.82 16.89
C TYR A 151 1.29 -5.26 16.36
N LYS A 152 0.27 -5.22 17.22
CA LYS A 152 -1.10 -4.81 16.83
C LYS A 152 -1.27 -3.32 16.57
N ASP A 153 -0.42 -2.49 17.11
CA ASP A 153 -0.41 -1.02 16.98
C ASP A 153 0.48 -0.51 15.82
N MET A 154 1.32 -1.38 15.26
CA MET A 154 2.11 -1.13 14.06
C MET A 154 1.70 -2.11 12.95
N LEU A 155 1.38 -1.59 11.78
CA LEU A 155 1.07 -2.45 10.63
C LEU A 155 2.34 -2.92 9.95
N VAL A 156 2.55 -4.24 9.90
CA VAL A 156 3.67 -4.87 9.19
C VAL A 156 3.19 -5.38 7.84
N ARG A 157 3.86 -5.01 6.75
CA ARG A 157 3.43 -5.31 5.38
C ARG A 157 4.54 -5.85 4.52
N ALA A 158 4.26 -6.90 3.79
CA ALA A 158 5.04 -7.33 2.63
C ALA A 158 4.62 -6.53 1.38
N ARG A 159 5.61 -6.03 0.63
CA ARG A 159 5.42 -5.29 -0.63
C ARG A 159 6.10 -6.02 -1.77
N CYS A 160 5.46 -6.04 -2.94
CA CYS A 160 5.90 -6.85 -4.08
C CYS A 160 5.97 -8.35 -3.76
N ALA A 161 5.12 -8.80 -2.85
CA ALA A 161 5.12 -10.14 -2.28
C ALA A 161 3.68 -10.70 -2.13
N PRO A 162 3.00 -11.02 -3.23
CA PRO A 162 1.63 -11.54 -3.20
C PRO A 162 1.47 -12.83 -2.40
N HIS A 163 2.52 -13.65 -2.35
CA HIS A 163 2.55 -14.93 -1.60
C HIS A 163 2.25 -14.76 -0.10
N PHE A 164 2.46 -13.56 0.44
CA PHE A 164 2.08 -13.22 1.81
C PHE A 164 0.60 -13.54 2.11
N LYS A 165 -0.28 -13.40 1.11
CA LYS A 165 -1.71 -13.74 1.26
C LYS A 165 -1.95 -15.24 1.38
N ARG A 166 -1.21 -16.06 0.64
CA ARG A 166 -1.28 -17.51 0.78
C ARG A 166 -0.88 -17.93 2.19
N LEU A 167 0.27 -17.46 2.67
CA LEU A 167 0.76 -17.78 4.01
C LEU A 167 -0.20 -17.31 5.12
N ALA A 168 -0.77 -16.12 4.98
CA ALA A 168 -1.76 -15.61 5.92
C ALA A 168 -3.02 -16.50 5.94
N TYR A 169 -3.49 -16.95 4.77
CA TYR A 169 -4.64 -17.86 4.66
C TYR A 169 -4.32 -19.24 5.25
N GLU A 170 -3.15 -19.80 4.95
CA GLU A 170 -2.71 -21.09 5.49
C GLU A 170 -2.64 -21.07 7.02
N LYS A 171 -2.23 -19.96 7.60
CA LYS A 171 -2.19 -19.77 9.06
C LYS A 171 -3.59 -19.64 9.66
N ASP A 172 -4.41 -18.73 9.12
CA ASP A 172 -5.80 -18.51 9.57
C ASP A 172 -6.65 -17.91 8.43
N PRO A 173 -7.52 -18.72 7.80
CA PRO A 173 -8.41 -18.25 6.74
C PRO A 173 -9.34 -17.10 7.16
N ASN A 174 -9.60 -16.95 8.46
CA ASN A 174 -10.54 -15.98 9.01
C ASN A 174 -9.87 -14.75 9.62
N SER A 175 -8.56 -14.70 9.67
CA SER A 175 -7.84 -13.58 10.25
C SER A 175 -8.13 -12.25 9.53
N PRO A 176 -8.04 -11.10 10.23
CA PRO A 176 -8.11 -9.79 9.59
C PRO A 176 -7.07 -9.62 8.48
N LEU A 177 -5.90 -10.23 8.62
CA LEU A 177 -4.82 -10.19 7.66
C LEU A 177 -5.19 -10.89 6.35
N THR A 178 -5.80 -12.07 6.45
CA THR A 178 -6.31 -12.84 5.31
C THR A 178 -7.45 -12.09 4.62
N LYS A 179 -8.39 -11.53 5.40
CA LYS A 179 -9.57 -10.82 4.89
C LYS A 179 -9.30 -9.38 4.42
N ALA A 180 -8.12 -8.82 4.65
CA ALA A 180 -7.77 -7.50 4.15
C ALA A 180 -7.71 -7.47 2.62
N THR A 181 -8.23 -6.42 2.00
CA THR A 181 -8.30 -6.24 0.54
C THR A 181 -7.67 -4.96 0.05
N GLY A 182 -7.47 -4.87 -1.25
CA GLY A 182 -6.93 -3.70 -1.90
C GLY A 182 -5.57 -3.29 -1.33
N TYR A 183 -5.36 -1.99 -1.15
CA TYR A 183 -4.08 -1.47 -0.64
C TYR A 183 -3.70 -2.02 0.75
N MET A 184 -4.67 -2.41 1.55
CA MET A 184 -4.45 -3.00 2.89
C MET A 184 -4.21 -4.51 2.82
N GLY A 185 -4.59 -5.14 1.72
CA GLY A 185 -4.48 -6.58 1.53
C GLY A 185 -3.15 -7.02 0.94
N GLY A 186 -3.09 -8.29 0.57
CA GLY A 186 -2.04 -8.89 -0.24
C GLY A 186 -2.51 -9.10 -1.67
N GLY A 187 -1.78 -9.90 -2.41
CA GLY A 187 -1.96 -10.09 -3.84
C GLY A 187 -1.23 -9.03 -4.65
N CYS A 188 -1.17 -9.22 -5.96
CA CYS A 188 -0.59 -8.23 -6.86
C CYS A 188 -1.62 -7.11 -7.13
N LEU A 189 -1.27 -5.88 -6.79
CA LEU A 189 -2.14 -4.71 -6.96
C LEU A 189 -1.98 -4.03 -8.32
N ALA A 190 -1.02 -4.48 -9.14
CA ALA A 190 -0.73 -3.90 -10.45
C ALA A 190 -2.00 -3.88 -11.33
N GLY A 191 -2.35 -2.71 -11.83
CA GLY A 191 -3.50 -2.51 -12.71
C GLY A 191 -4.88 -2.76 -12.10
N THR A 192 -4.95 -3.24 -10.86
CA THR A 192 -6.21 -3.50 -10.14
C THR A 192 -6.53 -2.43 -9.11
N ASN A 193 -5.59 -2.15 -8.20
CA ASN A 193 -5.69 -1.14 -7.14
C ASN A 193 -4.49 -0.19 -7.12
N TYR A 194 -3.59 -0.33 -8.06
CA TYR A 194 -2.38 0.46 -8.18
C TYR A 194 -2.12 0.82 -9.64
N ALA A 195 -1.71 2.06 -9.85
CA ALA A 195 -1.15 2.56 -11.09
C ALA A 195 -0.01 3.53 -10.78
N ARG A 196 0.89 3.72 -11.72
CA ARG A 196 1.95 4.70 -11.67
C ARG A 196 1.81 5.67 -12.84
N VAL A 197 1.88 6.96 -12.55
CA VAL A 197 2.12 7.99 -13.56
C VAL A 197 3.59 8.32 -13.58
N THR A 198 4.24 8.17 -14.72
CA THR A 198 5.65 8.49 -14.89
C THR A 198 5.88 10.01 -14.99
N PRO A 199 7.11 10.52 -14.84
CA PRO A 199 7.41 11.95 -15.03
C PRO A 199 6.99 12.49 -16.42
N ASN A 200 6.96 11.62 -17.43
CA ASN A 200 6.55 11.96 -18.80
C ASN A 200 5.04 11.88 -19.01
N GLY A 201 4.27 11.45 -18.01
CA GLY A 201 2.81 11.34 -18.07
C GLY A 201 2.29 9.96 -18.48
N GLU A 202 3.17 8.97 -18.73
CA GLU A 202 2.74 7.60 -19.05
C GLU A 202 2.07 6.95 -17.84
N LEU A 203 0.90 6.34 -18.04
CA LEU A 203 0.20 5.56 -17.05
C LEU A 203 0.59 4.08 -17.17
N THR A 204 1.19 3.52 -16.12
CA THR A 204 1.64 2.12 -16.10
C THR A 204 1.03 1.35 -14.93
N PRO A 205 0.83 0.02 -15.04
CA PRO A 205 0.22 -0.78 -13.96
C PRO A 205 1.15 -0.96 -12.75
N CYS A 206 2.47 -0.88 -12.96
CA CYS A 206 3.47 -1.14 -11.92
C CYS A 206 4.74 -0.34 -12.20
N PRO A 207 5.52 0.08 -11.18
CA PRO A 207 6.79 0.77 -11.39
C PRO A 207 7.87 -0.10 -12.04
N TYR A 208 7.72 -1.42 -11.96
CA TYR A 208 8.67 -2.40 -12.52
C TYR A 208 8.29 -2.88 -13.92
N MET A 209 7.13 -2.48 -14.44
CA MET A 209 6.65 -2.86 -15.77
C MET A 209 6.35 -1.61 -16.58
N PRO A 210 7.15 -1.27 -17.60
CA PRO A 210 6.96 -0.08 -18.43
C PRO A 210 5.88 -0.27 -19.51
N LEU A 211 4.81 -0.99 -19.17
CA LEU A 211 3.65 -1.21 -20.04
C LEU A 211 2.75 0.01 -19.99
N SER A 212 2.84 0.87 -21.00
CA SER A 212 2.04 2.09 -21.04
C SER A 212 0.60 1.80 -21.43
N ALA A 213 -0.34 2.30 -20.63
CA ALA A 213 -1.76 2.33 -20.96
C ALA A 213 -2.15 3.59 -21.76
N GLY A 214 -1.22 4.50 -21.96
CA GLY A 214 -1.37 5.80 -22.59
C GLY A 214 -0.87 6.94 -21.72
N ASN A 215 -0.97 8.17 -22.23
CA ASN A 215 -0.43 9.37 -21.57
C ASN A 215 -1.56 10.22 -20.97
N VAL A 216 -1.48 10.52 -19.66
CA VAL A 216 -2.49 11.31 -18.93
C VAL A 216 -2.55 12.79 -19.37
N ARG A 217 -1.63 13.25 -20.22
CA ARG A 217 -1.66 14.58 -20.83
C ARG A 217 -2.53 14.61 -22.11
N GLU A 218 -2.81 13.45 -22.68
CA GLU A 218 -3.55 13.29 -23.93
C GLU A 218 -4.95 12.70 -23.69
N THR A 219 -5.03 11.78 -22.72
CA THR A 219 -6.27 11.06 -22.39
C THR A 219 -6.50 11.11 -20.89
N SER A 220 -7.75 11.23 -20.46
CA SER A 220 -8.07 11.31 -19.03
C SER A 220 -7.59 10.05 -18.28
N PHE A 221 -7.14 10.23 -17.02
CA PHE A 221 -6.76 9.11 -16.16
C PHE A 221 -7.91 8.09 -16.04
N ALA A 222 -9.15 8.55 -15.94
CA ALA A 222 -10.32 7.68 -15.80
C ALA A 222 -10.50 6.80 -17.04
N ASP A 223 -10.42 7.37 -18.25
CA ASP A 223 -10.54 6.60 -19.48
C ASP A 223 -9.41 5.58 -19.63
N LEU A 224 -8.17 5.99 -19.37
CA LEU A 224 -7.02 5.07 -19.39
C LEU A 224 -7.16 3.96 -18.35
N TRP A 225 -7.59 4.29 -17.13
CA TRP A 225 -7.80 3.33 -16.07
C TRP A 225 -8.91 2.32 -16.40
N GLU A 226 -10.05 2.78 -16.94
CA GLU A 226 -11.23 1.93 -17.13
C GLU A 226 -11.19 1.14 -18.43
N ARG A 227 -10.64 1.70 -19.52
CA ARG A 227 -10.81 1.17 -20.88
C ARG A 227 -9.54 0.60 -21.49
N SER A 228 -8.37 0.82 -20.89
CA SER A 228 -7.12 0.32 -21.44
C SER A 228 -7.05 -1.20 -21.43
N ASP A 229 -6.64 -1.79 -22.54
CA ASP A 229 -6.38 -3.22 -22.64
C ASP A 229 -5.28 -3.67 -21.66
N VAL A 230 -4.29 -2.82 -21.40
CA VAL A 230 -3.24 -3.10 -20.43
C VAL A 230 -3.85 -3.31 -19.05
N PHE A 231 -4.66 -2.38 -18.54
CA PHE A 231 -5.28 -2.53 -17.21
C PHE A 231 -6.30 -3.67 -17.17
N ASN A 232 -7.07 -3.88 -18.24
CA ASN A 232 -8.01 -4.98 -18.31
C ASN A 232 -7.33 -6.35 -18.27
N SER A 233 -6.15 -6.49 -18.87
CA SER A 233 -5.37 -7.73 -18.83
C SER A 233 -4.88 -8.07 -17.39
N PHE A 234 -4.67 -7.06 -16.54
CA PHE A 234 -4.34 -7.26 -15.13
C PHE A 234 -5.56 -7.56 -14.25
N ARG A 235 -6.73 -7.06 -14.62
CA ARG A 235 -7.99 -7.30 -13.88
C ARG A 235 -8.60 -8.66 -14.16
N TYR A 236 -8.42 -9.14 -15.38
CA TYR A 236 -8.97 -10.42 -15.86
C TYR A 236 -7.87 -11.31 -16.43
N PRO A 237 -6.81 -11.62 -15.64
CA PRO A 237 -5.64 -12.29 -16.15
C PRO A 237 -5.94 -13.76 -16.43
N GLN A 238 -5.47 -14.25 -17.57
CA GLN A 238 -5.40 -15.68 -17.87
C GLN A 238 -3.99 -16.16 -17.48
N LEU A 239 -3.79 -16.37 -16.17
CA LEU A 239 -2.49 -16.77 -15.65
C LEU A 239 -2.08 -18.14 -16.16
N LYS A 240 -0.78 -18.31 -16.39
CA LYS A 240 -0.15 -19.52 -16.90
C LYS A 240 0.59 -20.27 -15.79
N GLY A 241 1.10 -21.47 -16.15
CA GLY A 241 1.89 -22.29 -15.25
C GLY A 241 1.20 -22.53 -13.92
N LYS A 242 1.99 -22.76 -12.87
CA LYS A 242 1.45 -23.05 -11.54
C LYS A 242 0.56 -21.96 -10.97
N CYS A 243 0.77 -20.67 -11.35
CA CYS A 243 -0.12 -19.60 -10.93
C CYS A 243 -1.52 -19.72 -11.52
N GLY A 244 -1.66 -20.22 -12.75
CA GLY A 244 -2.94 -20.47 -13.41
C GLY A 244 -3.73 -21.60 -12.77
N ASP A 245 -3.04 -22.68 -12.38
CA ASP A 245 -3.65 -23.89 -11.82
C ASP A 245 -3.84 -23.82 -10.29
N CYS A 246 -3.24 -22.82 -9.62
CA CYS A 246 -3.20 -22.71 -8.18
C CYS A 246 -4.55 -22.34 -7.57
N GLU A 247 -4.95 -23.01 -6.51
CA GLU A 247 -6.15 -22.71 -5.74
C GLU A 247 -6.11 -21.31 -5.08
N TYR A 248 -4.91 -20.75 -4.88
CA TYR A 248 -4.72 -19.40 -4.32
C TYR A 248 -4.69 -18.29 -5.38
N THR A 249 -4.97 -18.58 -6.64
CA THR A 249 -4.88 -17.60 -7.75
C THR A 249 -5.61 -16.29 -7.43
N ASP A 250 -6.83 -16.37 -6.90
CA ASP A 250 -7.69 -15.20 -6.67
C ASP A 250 -7.21 -14.31 -5.51
N ILE A 251 -6.44 -14.85 -4.57
CA ILE A 251 -5.95 -14.11 -3.39
C ILE A 251 -4.46 -13.78 -3.45
N CYS A 252 -3.70 -14.49 -4.26
CA CYS A 252 -2.25 -14.34 -4.43
C CYS A 252 -1.90 -13.93 -5.86
N GLY A 253 -2.06 -14.85 -6.81
CA GLY A 253 -1.77 -14.66 -8.23
C GLY A 253 -0.30 -14.42 -8.59
N GLY A 254 0.62 -14.47 -7.64
CA GLY A 254 2.05 -14.18 -7.84
C GLY A 254 2.36 -12.72 -8.19
N CYS A 255 3.62 -12.31 -8.15
CA CYS A 255 4.06 -11.00 -8.61
C CYS A 255 4.11 -10.99 -10.15
N ARG A 256 3.38 -10.09 -10.78
CA ARG A 256 3.34 -10.01 -12.25
C ARG A 256 4.59 -9.36 -12.85
N ALA A 257 5.34 -8.63 -12.02
CA ALA A 257 6.56 -7.99 -12.49
C ALA A 257 7.75 -8.94 -12.58
N ARG A 258 7.85 -9.99 -11.73
CA ARG A 258 8.97 -10.94 -11.80
C ARG A 258 9.01 -11.72 -13.12
N PRO A 259 7.97 -12.45 -13.53
CA PRO A 259 8.00 -13.13 -14.81
C PRO A 259 8.12 -12.17 -15.99
N TYR A 260 7.58 -10.95 -15.88
CA TYR A 260 7.79 -9.94 -16.92
C TYR A 260 9.27 -9.55 -17.07
N VAL A 261 9.96 -9.33 -15.96
CA VAL A 261 11.38 -8.95 -15.98
C VAL A 261 12.26 -10.11 -16.47
N ASP A 262 11.91 -11.32 -16.08
CA ASP A 262 12.70 -12.52 -16.37
C ASP A 262 12.61 -12.92 -17.86
N HIS A 263 11.42 -12.90 -18.45
CA HIS A 263 11.20 -13.37 -19.82
C HIS A 263 10.10 -12.61 -20.60
N GLY A 264 9.66 -11.47 -20.12
CA GLY A 264 8.75 -10.56 -20.86
C GLY A 264 7.26 -10.90 -20.78
N ASP A 265 6.86 -11.94 -20.07
CA ASP A 265 5.46 -12.37 -19.95
C ASP A 265 4.92 -12.22 -18.51
N TRP A 266 4.13 -11.17 -18.27
CA TRP A 266 3.53 -10.93 -16.93
C TRP A 266 2.40 -11.91 -16.57
N LEU A 267 1.94 -12.75 -17.49
CA LEU A 267 0.92 -13.76 -17.24
C LEU A 267 1.50 -15.08 -16.78
N ASP A 268 2.81 -15.26 -16.92
CA ASP A 268 3.49 -16.49 -16.53
C ASP A 268 3.59 -16.66 -15.00
N GLU A 269 4.07 -17.82 -14.55
CA GLU A 269 4.21 -18.11 -13.13
C GLU A 269 5.29 -17.26 -12.45
N ASP A 270 5.08 -16.95 -11.18
CA ASP A 270 6.10 -16.32 -10.34
C ASP A 270 7.07 -17.39 -9.85
N GLN A 271 8.29 -17.35 -10.35
CA GLN A 271 9.33 -18.34 -10.08
C GLN A 271 9.83 -18.34 -8.63
N TRP A 272 9.51 -17.30 -7.84
CA TRP A 272 9.84 -17.27 -6.42
C TRP A 272 8.86 -18.05 -5.54
N CYS A 273 7.79 -18.56 -6.10
CA CYS A 273 6.83 -19.37 -5.38
C CYS A 273 7.34 -20.79 -5.17
N LEU A 274 7.55 -21.19 -3.93
CA LEU A 274 7.90 -22.58 -3.58
C LEU A 274 6.68 -23.49 -3.45
N TYR A 275 5.47 -22.92 -3.45
CA TYR A 275 4.24 -23.68 -3.31
C TYR A 275 3.97 -24.53 -4.56
N THR A 276 3.60 -25.78 -4.33
CA THR A 276 3.10 -26.66 -5.37
C THR A 276 1.57 -26.68 -5.29
N PRO A 277 0.85 -26.22 -6.33
CA PRO A 277 -0.60 -26.26 -6.35
C PRO A 277 -1.15 -27.66 -6.12
N LYS A 278 -2.19 -27.76 -5.30
CA LYS A 278 -2.93 -29.00 -5.05
C LYS A 278 -4.08 -29.18 -6.04
N GLY A 279 -4.40 -28.11 -6.79
CA GLY A 279 -5.55 -28.04 -7.68
C GLY A 279 -6.87 -27.92 -6.93
N GLY A 280 -7.98 -28.03 -7.66
CA GLY A 280 -9.31 -27.92 -7.10
C GLY A 280 -9.95 -26.53 -7.27
N GLU A 281 -10.97 -26.25 -6.46
CA GLU A 281 -11.67 -24.99 -6.54
C GLU A 281 -10.78 -23.82 -6.07
N LYS A 282 -10.88 -22.69 -6.77
CA LYS A 282 -10.18 -21.45 -6.39
C LYS A 282 -10.69 -20.97 -5.04
N ILE A 283 -9.76 -20.69 -4.14
CA ILE A 283 -10.06 -20.17 -2.80
C ILE A 283 -10.59 -18.77 -2.93
N LYS A 284 -11.84 -18.61 -2.53
CA LYS A 284 -12.51 -17.31 -2.41
C LYS A 284 -12.53 -16.91 -0.94
N VAL A 285 -11.77 -15.90 -0.60
CA VAL A 285 -11.92 -15.25 0.69
C VAL A 285 -13.16 -14.36 0.57
N ALA A 286 -14.18 -14.64 1.41
CA ALA A 286 -15.28 -13.72 1.60
C ALA A 286 -14.70 -12.44 2.21
N PHE A 287 -14.27 -11.53 1.36
CA PHE A 287 -13.89 -10.19 1.78
C PHE A 287 -15.15 -9.55 2.30
N ASN A 288 -15.29 -9.52 3.61
CA ASN A 288 -16.40 -8.86 4.30
C ASN A 288 -17.44 -8.32 3.31
N THR A 289 -18.18 -9.21 2.62
CA THR A 289 -19.53 -8.86 2.18
C THR A 289 -20.12 -8.27 3.42
N PRO A 290 -20.69 -7.08 3.42
CA PRO A 290 -21.41 -6.59 4.57
C PRO A 290 -22.30 -7.76 5.01
N GLU A 291 -22.08 -8.31 6.20
CA GLU A 291 -23.16 -9.01 6.87
C GLU A 291 -24.33 -8.07 6.65
N GLU A 292 -25.47 -8.57 6.15
CA GLU A 292 -26.65 -7.75 5.93
C GLU A 292 -26.80 -6.94 7.20
N SER A 293 -26.50 -5.65 7.12
CA SER A 293 -26.32 -4.87 8.32
C SER A 293 -27.73 -4.64 8.85
N GLU A 294 -28.00 -5.08 10.07
CA GLU A 294 -29.24 -4.74 10.80
C GLU A 294 -29.38 -3.21 10.99
N VAL A 295 -28.39 -2.44 10.58
CA VAL A 295 -28.35 -0.98 10.67
C VAL A 295 -28.77 -0.40 9.33
N ALA A 296 -29.92 0.24 9.29
CA ALA A 296 -30.42 0.96 8.11
C ALA A 296 -29.60 2.24 7.86
N TRP A 297 -29.57 2.69 6.62
CA TRP A 297 -29.00 3.97 6.21
C TRP A 297 -30.11 4.84 5.63
N ASP A 298 -30.16 6.11 6.00
CA ASP A 298 -31.05 7.03 5.31
C ASP A 298 -30.49 7.43 3.93
N GLU A 299 -31.35 7.92 3.05
CA GLU A 299 -30.98 8.28 1.68
C GLU A 299 -29.84 9.32 1.64
N ALA A 300 -29.84 10.26 2.57
CA ALA A 300 -28.86 11.33 2.66
C ALA A 300 -27.48 10.81 3.10
N SER A 301 -27.42 9.83 4.02
CA SER A 301 -26.18 9.19 4.45
C SER A 301 -25.64 8.22 3.38
N GLU A 302 -26.51 7.52 2.66
CA GLU A 302 -26.09 6.72 1.48
C GLU A 302 -25.51 7.60 0.38
N LEU A 303 -26.16 8.74 0.08
CA LEU A 303 -25.63 9.72 -0.86
C LEU A 303 -24.29 10.28 -0.40
N ARG A 304 -24.15 10.54 0.91
CA ARG A 304 -22.88 10.97 1.50
C ARG A 304 -21.79 9.91 1.35
N LEU A 305 -22.12 8.63 1.62
CA LEU A 305 -21.21 7.51 1.45
C LEU A 305 -20.78 7.35 -0.02
N SER A 306 -21.70 7.55 -0.97
CA SER A 306 -21.39 7.46 -2.41
C SER A 306 -20.41 8.52 -2.89
N ARG A 307 -20.27 9.64 -2.20
CA ARG A 307 -19.28 10.69 -2.47
C ARG A 307 -17.89 10.39 -1.92
N ILE A 308 -17.77 9.36 -1.07
CA ILE A 308 -16.47 8.88 -0.60
C ILE A 308 -15.82 8.05 -1.71
N PRO A 309 -14.49 8.20 -1.93
CA PRO A 309 -13.78 7.39 -2.92
C PRO A 309 -14.10 5.91 -2.77
N TYR A 310 -14.39 5.23 -3.87
CA TYR A 310 -14.86 3.84 -3.93
C TYR A 310 -14.07 2.89 -3.00
N PHE A 311 -12.75 2.99 -3.01
CA PHE A 311 -11.87 2.12 -2.21
C PHE A 311 -11.94 2.36 -0.69
N LEU A 312 -12.50 3.49 -0.25
CA LEU A 312 -12.70 3.81 1.17
C LEU A 312 -14.14 3.52 1.65
N ARG A 313 -15.10 3.41 0.73
CA ARG A 313 -16.53 3.28 1.06
C ARG A 313 -16.81 2.10 1.99
N ALA A 314 -16.29 0.92 1.63
CA ALA A 314 -16.48 -0.29 2.42
C ALA A 314 -15.91 -0.15 3.84
N MET A 315 -14.72 0.46 3.96
CA MET A 315 -14.08 0.69 5.26
C MET A 315 -14.86 1.70 6.09
N VAL A 316 -15.32 2.80 5.48
CA VAL A 316 -16.11 3.82 6.18
C VAL A 316 -17.46 3.25 6.58
N LYS A 317 -18.17 2.57 5.67
CA LYS A 317 -19.44 1.92 5.95
C LYS A 317 -19.33 0.99 7.15
N LYS A 318 -18.37 0.07 7.13
CA LYS A 318 -18.11 -0.87 8.22
C LYS A 318 -17.77 -0.16 9.54
N GLY A 319 -16.99 0.91 9.49
CA GLY A 319 -16.64 1.69 10.69
C GLY A 319 -17.85 2.36 11.32
N VAL A 320 -18.72 2.95 10.51
CA VAL A 320 -19.97 3.60 10.95
C VAL A 320 -20.95 2.57 11.48
N GLU A 321 -21.18 1.48 10.77
CA GLU A 321 -22.10 0.40 11.18
C GLU A 321 -21.64 -0.30 12.47
N ARG A 322 -20.34 -0.52 12.64
CA ARG A 322 -19.80 -1.04 13.90
C ARG A 322 -20.08 -0.11 15.05
N HIS A 323 -19.82 1.18 14.89
CA HIS A 323 -20.14 2.18 15.92
C HIS A 323 -21.64 2.23 16.23
N ALA A 324 -22.48 2.17 15.20
CA ALA A 324 -23.93 2.14 15.37
C ALA A 324 -24.37 0.93 16.19
N ARG A 325 -23.89 -0.27 15.89
CA ARG A 325 -24.17 -1.49 16.65
C ARG A 325 -23.69 -1.41 18.10
N GLU A 326 -22.46 -0.95 18.32
CA GLU A 326 -21.89 -0.81 19.67
C GLU A 326 -22.68 0.18 20.54
N ASN A 327 -23.42 1.11 19.93
CA ASN A 327 -24.21 2.13 20.63
C ASN A 327 -25.74 1.95 20.48
N GLY A 328 -26.21 0.81 19.95
CA GLY A 328 -27.63 0.52 19.79
C GLY A 328 -28.37 1.42 18.79
N ILE A 329 -27.65 2.01 17.83
CA ILE A 329 -28.19 2.88 16.79
C ILE A 329 -28.62 1.99 15.61
N THR A 330 -29.89 2.06 15.22
CA THR A 330 -30.48 1.26 14.15
C THR A 330 -30.53 1.98 12.79
N LEU A 331 -30.34 3.30 12.77
CA LEU A 331 -30.35 4.13 11.56
C LEU A 331 -29.11 5.04 11.51
N VAL A 332 -28.34 4.92 10.45
CA VAL A 332 -27.23 5.83 10.16
C VAL A 332 -27.76 7.08 9.47
N THR A 333 -27.44 8.23 10.03
CA THR A 333 -27.78 9.56 9.49
C THR A 333 -26.53 10.36 9.16
N ILE A 334 -26.70 11.45 8.42
CA ILE A 334 -25.58 12.37 8.10
C ILE A 334 -24.92 12.91 9.38
N GLU A 335 -25.71 13.23 10.40
CA GLU A 335 -25.23 13.78 11.67
C GLU A 335 -24.29 12.79 12.36
N LEU A 336 -24.67 11.50 12.40
CA LEU A 336 -23.82 10.44 12.94
C LEU A 336 -22.50 10.31 12.16
N MET A 337 -22.57 10.36 10.83
CA MET A 337 -21.36 10.32 9.99
C MET A 337 -20.44 11.51 10.25
N GLU A 338 -21.00 12.70 10.45
CA GLU A 338 -20.23 13.91 10.75
C GLU A 338 -19.64 13.89 12.15
N GLU A 339 -20.37 13.39 13.14
CA GLU A 339 -19.87 13.20 14.50
C GLU A 339 -18.66 12.26 14.50
N LEU A 340 -18.78 11.09 13.86
CA LEU A 340 -17.71 10.12 13.76
C LEU A 340 -16.49 10.66 12.99
N ARG A 341 -16.75 11.44 11.95
CA ARG A 341 -15.68 12.14 11.22
C ARG A 341 -14.91 13.10 12.14
N LYS A 342 -15.64 13.96 12.87
CA LYS A 342 -15.04 14.92 13.81
C LYS A 342 -14.27 14.20 14.93
N LYS A 343 -14.83 13.13 15.48
CA LYS A 343 -14.18 12.32 16.52
C LYS A 343 -12.87 11.69 16.04
N ARG A 344 -12.80 11.29 14.76
CA ARG A 344 -11.64 10.59 14.20
C ARG A 344 -10.56 11.55 13.66
N PHE A 345 -10.95 12.69 13.10
CA PHE A 345 -10.07 13.58 12.34
C PHE A 345 -10.03 15.02 12.86
N GLY A 346 -10.80 15.36 13.90
CA GLY A 346 -10.91 16.74 14.41
C GLY A 346 -11.85 17.63 13.59
N ASN A 347 -11.96 18.90 14.00
CA ASN A 347 -12.87 19.86 13.33
C ASN A 347 -12.41 20.28 11.93
N ASP A 348 -11.11 20.16 11.62
CA ASP A 348 -10.50 20.55 10.35
C ASP A 348 -10.38 19.39 9.34
N ALA A 349 -11.11 18.31 9.57
CA ALA A 349 -11.10 17.17 8.66
C ALA A 349 -11.56 17.56 7.24
N PRO A 350 -10.85 17.12 6.19
CA PRO A 350 -11.22 17.46 4.83
C PRO A 350 -12.66 17.04 4.51
N VAL A 351 -13.46 17.99 4.04
CA VAL A 351 -14.79 17.71 3.51
C VAL A 351 -14.61 17.22 2.09
N PHE A 352 -14.81 15.93 1.85
CA PHE A 352 -14.82 15.36 0.50
C PHE A 352 -16.07 15.84 -0.25
N ASN A 353 -15.99 17.00 -0.88
CA ASN A 353 -16.99 17.49 -1.84
C ASN A 353 -16.51 17.15 -3.25
N PHE A 354 -16.77 15.93 -3.71
CA PHE A 354 -16.69 15.61 -5.12
C PHE A 354 -18.05 15.92 -5.77
N ASP A 355 -18.20 17.15 -6.24
CA ASP A 355 -19.25 17.45 -7.22
C ASP A 355 -18.71 17.05 -8.61
N MET A 356 -19.03 15.82 -9.03
CA MET A 356 -18.71 15.30 -10.36
C MET A 356 -19.76 15.72 -11.38
N ARG A 357 -20.41 16.83 -11.25
CA ARG A 357 -21.17 17.44 -12.31
C ARG A 357 -20.25 18.39 -13.06
N GLY A 358 -19.62 17.84 -14.12
CA GLY A 358 -19.01 18.65 -15.14
C GLY A 358 -20.01 19.72 -15.59
N LYS A 359 -19.61 20.95 -15.56
CA LYS A 359 -20.22 21.97 -16.37
C LYS A 359 -19.70 21.76 -17.77
N ASP A 360 -20.66 21.74 -18.71
CA ASP A 360 -20.53 21.76 -20.15
C ASP A 360 -19.34 22.59 -20.67
#